data_dc7711b429888246c215b85aa3aa703f
#
_entry.id   dc7711b429888246c215b85aa3aa703f
#
_cell.length_a   1.000
_cell.length_b   1.000
_cell.length_c   1.000
_cell.angle_alpha   90.00
_cell.angle_beta   90.00
_cell.angle_gamma   90.00
#
_symmetry.space_group_name_H-M   'P 1'
#
loop_
_entity.id
_entity.type
_entity.pdbx_description
1 polymer ?
#
loop_
_entity_poly.entity_id
_entity_poly.type
_entity_poly.pdbx_seq_one_letter_code
_entity_poly.pdbx_strand_id
1 'polypeptide(L)'
;STHCISSAASDVYKRQVNSLLLVCKHVAQYGILGIGMTYVIITGGIDLSVGSVVGLVGMIAGGLIQEGLTLKFAGVTLYFSVPAITVICIIIGIIIGIVNGALIAKCKLAPFIVTLGTMYIGRGLANIRSGGNTFSSIKGQEALGNVGIMQFDSRVFAVGGFPGIPIAAILFLILAVIAAFVLKKTPFGWHILAIGGNEKAARLSGIKADKIKIIVYMISGFCAAWVGMINTAQLSAAHPASGDGWEMNAIAATVLGGTSMSGGSGTIIGTVVGAFVIGVINDGMTMCGVSEFWQKVIRGLVLSLIHI
;
A
#
# COMPACT_ATOMS: atom_id res chain seq x y z
N SER A 1 25.60 36.49 19.67
CA SER A 1 26.07 35.29 18.88
C SER A 1 25.49 33.97 19.38
N THR A 2 25.28 33.77 20.69
CA THR A 2 24.72 32.56 21.30
C THR A 2 23.29 32.27 20.86
N HIS A 3 22.43 33.25 20.71
CA HIS A 3 21.05 33.06 20.23
C HIS A 3 20.97 32.55 18.78
N CYS A 4 21.89 33.00 17.92
CA CYS A 4 21.91 32.55 16.52
C CYS A 4 22.36 31.06 16.38
N ILE A 5 23.31 30.62 17.20
CA ILE A 5 23.79 29.24 17.22
C ILE A 5 22.70 28.31 17.79
N SER A 6 22.00 28.70 18.84
CA SER A 6 20.88 27.96 19.42
C SER A 6 19.72 27.81 18.45
N SER A 7 19.38 28.89 17.72
CA SER A 7 18.35 28.85 16.67
C SER A 7 18.75 27.92 15.52
N ALA A 8 19.98 28.01 15.01
CA ALA A 8 20.47 27.16 13.94
C ALA A 8 20.50 25.67 14.35
N ALA A 9 20.95 25.35 15.56
CA ALA A 9 20.95 23.99 16.08
C ALA A 9 19.53 23.41 16.21
N SER A 10 18.57 24.24 16.68
CA SER A 10 17.14 23.87 16.76
C SER A 10 16.56 23.60 15.37
N ASP A 11 16.91 24.39 14.38
CA ASP A 11 16.42 24.20 13.00
C ASP A 11 17.01 22.95 12.34
N VAL A 12 18.30 22.67 12.56
CA VAL A 12 18.93 21.41 12.10
C VAL A 12 18.26 20.20 12.73
N TYR A 13 18.04 20.22 14.05
CA TYR A 13 17.34 19.14 14.75
C TYR A 13 15.92 18.92 14.23
N LYS A 14 15.14 20.00 14.05
CA LYS A 14 13.79 19.91 13.48
C LYS A 14 13.77 19.31 12.07
N ARG A 15 14.75 19.69 11.22
CA ARG A 15 14.88 19.13 9.86
C ARG A 15 15.18 17.64 9.90
N GLN A 16 16.10 17.19 10.75
CA GLN A 16 16.45 15.77 10.91
C GLN A 16 15.23 14.95 11.38
N VAL A 17 14.52 15.43 12.40
CA VAL A 17 13.33 14.73 12.91
C VAL A 17 12.23 14.65 11.84
N ASN A 18 11.97 15.73 11.09
CA ASN A 18 10.98 15.71 10.02
C ASN A 18 11.38 14.74 8.89
N SER A 19 12.66 14.65 8.56
CA SER A 19 13.17 13.68 7.57
C SER A 19 12.94 12.23 8.03
N LEU A 20 13.24 11.91 9.30
CA LEU A 20 12.97 10.60 9.87
C LEU A 20 11.47 10.26 9.86
N LEU A 21 10.62 11.21 10.17
CA LEU A 21 9.16 11.02 10.12
C LEU A 21 8.65 10.77 8.71
N LEU A 22 9.26 11.39 7.69
CA LEU A 22 8.96 11.12 6.29
C LEU A 22 9.34 9.70 5.91
N VAL A 23 10.55 9.25 6.29
CA VAL A 23 10.97 7.84 6.13
C VAL A 23 9.96 6.89 6.78
N CYS A 24 9.52 7.17 8.02
CA CYS A 24 8.52 6.34 8.70
C CYS A 24 7.19 6.25 7.92
N LYS A 25 6.76 7.33 7.25
CA LYS A 25 5.55 7.34 6.42
C LYS A 25 5.70 6.44 5.21
N HIS A 26 6.81 6.53 4.47
CA HIS A 26 7.08 5.69 3.30
C HIS A 26 7.28 4.22 3.68
N VAL A 27 8.02 3.96 4.76
CA VAL A 27 8.18 2.60 5.32
C VAL A 27 6.81 2.00 5.64
N ALA A 28 5.90 2.77 6.24
CA ALA A 28 4.55 2.31 6.55
C ALA A 28 3.77 1.94 5.28
N GLN A 29 3.84 2.76 4.23
CA GLN A 29 3.16 2.51 2.95
C GLN A 29 3.70 1.25 2.27
N TYR A 30 5.02 1.13 2.11
CA TYR A 30 5.65 -0.06 1.52
C TYR A 30 5.44 -1.30 2.39
N GLY A 31 5.42 -1.14 3.71
CA GLY A 31 5.20 -2.21 4.65
C GLY A 31 3.77 -2.75 4.62
N ILE A 32 2.76 -1.89 4.54
CA ILE A 32 1.36 -2.31 4.41
C ILE A 32 1.16 -3.08 3.09
N LEU A 33 1.70 -2.57 1.97
CA LEU A 33 1.69 -3.29 0.69
C LEU A 33 2.45 -4.62 0.80
N GLY A 34 3.62 -4.61 1.44
CA GLY A 34 4.44 -5.80 1.68
C GLY A 34 3.74 -6.87 2.50
N ILE A 35 2.92 -6.49 3.49
CA ILE A 35 2.12 -7.44 4.27
C ILE A 35 1.14 -8.20 3.34
N GLY A 36 0.38 -7.49 2.52
CA GLY A 36 -0.49 -8.12 1.52
C GLY A 36 0.29 -9.02 0.56
N MET A 37 1.41 -8.50 0.04
CA MET A 37 2.30 -9.21 -0.88
C MET A 37 2.92 -10.47 -0.25
N THR A 38 3.23 -10.46 1.04
CA THR A 38 3.77 -11.63 1.76
C THR A 38 2.83 -12.82 1.68
N TYR A 39 1.54 -12.61 1.95
CA TYR A 39 0.53 -13.67 1.82
C TYR A 39 0.43 -14.19 0.38
N VAL A 40 0.48 -13.30 -0.60
CA VAL A 40 0.43 -13.66 -2.03
C VAL A 40 1.65 -14.49 -2.41
N ILE A 41 2.87 -14.03 -2.08
CA ILE A 41 4.12 -14.71 -2.45
C ILE A 41 4.23 -16.06 -1.75
N ILE A 42 3.86 -16.19 -0.49
CA ILE A 42 3.86 -17.49 0.22
C ILE A 42 2.99 -18.51 -0.51
N THR A 43 1.88 -18.11 -1.15
CA THR A 43 1.04 -19.04 -1.96
C THR A 43 1.59 -19.30 -3.35
N GLY A 44 2.79 -18.82 -3.69
CA GLY A 44 3.41 -18.94 -5.01
C GLY A 44 2.84 -17.97 -6.06
N GLY A 45 2.17 -16.89 -5.63
CA GLY A 45 1.63 -15.84 -6.50
C GLY A 45 2.47 -14.56 -6.49
N ILE A 46 2.13 -13.65 -7.38
CA ILE A 46 2.63 -12.26 -7.42
C ILE A 46 1.45 -11.35 -7.71
N ASP A 47 1.38 -10.18 -7.07
CA ASP A 47 0.34 -9.20 -7.32
C ASP A 47 0.95 -7.88 -7.79
N LEU A 48 0.99 -7.68 -9.10
CA LEU A 48 1.50 -6.45 -9.71
C LEU A 48 0.46 -5.31 -9.71
N SER A 49 -0.79 -5.61 -9.36
CA SER A 49 -1.86 -4.61 -9.42
C SER A 49 -1.87 -3.63 -8.25
N VAL A 50 -1.16 -3.92 -7.14
CA VAL A 50 -1.24 -3.15 -5.89
C VAL A 50 -0.94 -1.67 -6.09
N GLY A 51 0.06 -1.31 -6.90
CA GLY A 51 0.41 0.09 -7.17
C GLY A 51 -0.67 0.83 -7.96
N SER A 52 -1.30 0.17 -8.93
CA SER A 52 -2.41 0.76 -9.70
C SER A 52 -3.69 0.89 -8.86
N VAL A 53 -3.92 -0.04 -7.92
CA VAL A 53 -5.04 0.04 -6.97
C VAL A 53 -4.85 1.23 -6.03
N VAL A 54 -3.63 1.49 -5.54
CA VAL A 54 -3.29 2.71 -4.77
C VAL A 54 -3.70 3.97 -5.54
N GLY A 55 -3.29 4.07 -6.82
CA GLY A 55 -3.63 5.20 -7.68
C GLY A 55 -5.12 5.33 -7.93
N LEU A 56 -5.79 4.24 -8.30
CA LEU A 56 -7.22 4.21 -8.58
C LEU A 56 -8.06 4.63 -7.36
N VAL A 57 -7.75 4.05 -6.20
CA VAL A 57 -8.42 4.37 -4.93
C VAL A 57 -8.23 5.84 -4.57
N GLY A 58 -7.00 6.36 -4.72
CA GLY A 58 -6.73 7.78 -4.52
C GLY A 58 -7.57 8.68 -5.44
N MET A 59 -7.67 8.34 -6.71
CA MET A 59 -8.47 9.09 -7.69
C MET A 59 -9.97 9.02 -7.40
N ILE A 60 -10.47 7.87 -6.93
CA ILE A 60 -11.88 7.74 -6.51
C ILE A 60 -12.14 8.59 -5.25
N ALA A 61 -11.27 8.48 -4.25
CA ALA A 61 -11.40 9.27 -3.03
C ALA A 61 -11.35 10.77 -3.32
N GLY A 62 -10.35 11.23 -4.08
CA GLY A 62 -10.21 12.62 -4.48
C GLY A 62 -11.42 13.15 -5.23
N GLY A 63 -11.91 12.39 -6.21
CA GLY A 63 -13.07 12.77 -6.97
C GLY A 63 -14.36 12.79 -6.15
N LEU A 64 -14.56 11.84 -5.22
CA LEU A 64 -15.73 11.85 -4.33
C LEU A 64 -15.70 13.02 -3.35
N ILE A 65 -14.51 13.48 -2.92
CA ILE A 65 -14.37 14.63 -2.04
C ILE A 65 -14.59 15.94 -2.79
N GLN A 66 -14.00 16.10 -3.99
CA GLN A 66 -14.07 17.37 -4.73
C GLN A 66 -15.34 17.52 -5.55
N GLU A 67 -15.71 16.50 -6.33
CA GLU A 67 -16.82 16.57 -7.29
C GLU A 67 -18.09 15.89 -6.76
N GLY A 68 -17.95 15.00 -5.77
CA GLY A 68 -19.04 14.12 -5.36
C GLY A 68 -19.39 13.06 -6.40
N LEU A 69 -20.51 12.37 -6.21
CA LEU A 69 -21.09 11.43 -7.15
C LEU A 69 -22.31 12.06 -7.85
N THR A 70 -22.14 12.49 -9.08
CA THR A 70 -23.21 13.09 -9.86
C THR A 70 -24.05 12.03 -10.55
N LEU A 71 -25.30 11.91 -10.11
CA LEU A 71 -26.31 11.04 -10.72
C LEU A 71 -27.01 11.79 -11.86
N LYS A 72 -26.48 11.65 -13.08
CA LYS A 72 -26.97 12.39 -14.26
C LYS A 72 -28.46 12.21 -14.52
N PHE A 73 -29.03 11.03 -14.21
CA PHE A 73 -30.46 10.75 -14.38
C PHE A 73 -31.36 11.47 -13.39
N ALA A 74 -30.84 11.86 -12.22
CA ALA A 74 -31.58 12.54 -11.15
C ALA A 74 -31.20 14.03 -11.04
N GLY A 75 -30.15 14.49 -11.73
CA GLY A 75 -29.64 15.86 -11.63
C GLY A 75 -29.08 16.23 -10.24
N VAL A 76 -28.76 15.21 -9.41
CA VAL A 76 -28.32 15.39 -8.03
C VAL A 76 -26.87 14.96 -7.88
N THR A 77 -26.08 15.74 -7.14
CA THR A 77 -24.71 15.37 -6.75
C THR A 77 -24.73 14.96 -5.28
N LEU A 78 -24.30 13.74 -5.00
CA LEU A 78 -24.19 13.19 -3.65
C LEU A 78 -22.76 13.39 -3.14
N TYR A 79 -22.65 13.97 -1.95
CA TYR A 79 -21.39 14.07 -1.22
C TYR A 79 -21.39 13.07 -0.06
N PHE A 80 -20.25 12.44 0.17
CA PHE A 80 -20.09 11.42 1.20
C PHE A 80 -19.12 11.90 2.26
N SER A 81 -19.34 11.51 3.50
CA SER A 81 -18.38 11.72 4.58
C SER A 81 -17.09 10.91 4.32
N VAL A 82 -15.95 11.38 4.83
CA VAL A 82 -14.66 10.69 4.63
C VAL A 82 -14.67 9.24 5.13
N PRO A 83 -15.30 8.88 6.26
CA PRO A 83 -15.45 7.47 6.63
C PRO A 83 -16.21 6.63 5.59
N ALA A 84 -17.28 7.17 5.01
CA ALA A 84 -18.02 6.48 3.96
C ALA A 84 -17.17 6.30 2.68
N ILE A 85 -16.43 7.34 2.29
CA ILE A 85 -15.48 7.28 1.17
C ILE A 85 -14.41 6.20 1.42
N THR A 86 -13.89 6.14 2.65
CA THR A 86 -12.89 5.12 3.05
C THR A 86 -13.45 3.71 2.88
N VAL A 87 -14.67 3.48 3.35
CA VAL A 87 -15.34 2.16 3.19
C VAL A 87 -15.53 1.82 1.72
N ILE A 88 -16.00 2.77 0.89
CA ILE A 88 -16.15 2.56 -0.56
C ILE A 88 -14.80 2.19 -1.19
N CYS A 89 -13.74 2.91 -0.88
CA CYS A 89 -12.39 2.67 -1.39
C CYS A 89 -11.86 1.30 -0.99
N ILE A 90 -12.05 0.90 0.26
CA ILE A 90 -11.66 -0.43 0.76
C ILE A 90 -12.44 -1.53 0.03
N ILE A 91 -13.75 -1.37 -0.15
CA ILE A 91 -14.58 -2.33 -0.88
C ILE A 91 -14.08 -2.48 -2.33
N ILE A 92 -13.73 -1.40 -3.00
CA ILE A 92 -13.19 -1.43 -4.37
C ILE A 92 -11.87 -2.23 -4.40
N GLY A 93 -10.94 -1.98 -3.48
CA GLY A 93 -9.69 -2.74 -3.40
C GLY A 93 -9.95 -4.24 -3.15
N ILE A 94 -10.85 -4.56 -2.24
CA ILE A 94 -11.27 -5.94 -1.95
C ILE A 94 -11.87 -6.61 -3.20
N ILE A 95 -12.75 -5.93 -3.94
CA ILE A 95 -13.37 -6.45 -5.17
C ILE A 95 -12.31 -6.74 -6.21
N ILE A 96 -11.34 -5.83 -6.42
CA ILE A 96 -10.23 -6.05 -7.36
C ILE A 96 -9.41 -7.28 -6.93
N GLY A 97 -9.12 -7.41 -5.65
CA GLY A 97 -8.44 -8.59 -5.10
C GLY A 97 -9.24 -9.88 -5.30
N ILE A 98 -10.56 -9.86 -5.09
CA ILE A 98 -11.43 -11.02 -5.35
C ILE A 98 -11.41 -11.40 -6.82
N VAL A 99 -11.48 -10.43 -7.73
CA VAL A 99 -11.42 -10.68 -9.19
C VAL A 99 -10.09 -11.33 -9.56
N ASN A 100 -8.95 -10.77 -9.12
CA ASN A 100 -7.63 -11.36 -9.34
C ASN A 100 -7.55 -12.78 -8.79
N GLY A 101 -7.91 -12.95 -7.52
CA GLY A 101 -7.89 -14.25 -6.87
C GLY A 101 -8.79 -15.28 -7.53
N ALA A 102 -9.98 -14.90 -8.01
CA ALA A 102 -10.92 -15.77 -8.69
C ALA A 102 -10.40 -16.21 -10.06
N LEU A 103 -9.84 -15.30 -10.85
CA LEU A 103 -9.24 -15.61 -12.15
C LEU A 103 -8.04 -16.56 -11.99
N ILE A 104 -7.20 -16.33 -10.98
CA ILE A 104 -6.02 -17.16 -10.71
C ILE A 104 -6.43 -18.55 -10.19
N ALA A 105 -7.33 -18.58 -9.21
CA ALA A 105 -7.67 -19.82 -8.52
C ALA A 105 -8.63 -20.71 -9.32
N LYS A 106 -9.71 -20.13 -9.88
CA LYS A 106 -10.75 -20.89 -10.58
C LYS A 106 -10.45 -21.07 -12.05
N CYS A 107 -10.00 -20.01 -12.75
CA CYS A 107 -9.65 -20.07 -14.16
C CYS A 107 -8.23 -20.59 -14.40
N LYS A 108 -7.44 -20.82 -13.32
CA LYS A 108 -6.07 -21.34 -13.36
C LYS A 108 -5.13 -20.52 -14.24
N LEU A 109 -5.37 -19.20 -14.32
CA LEU A 109 -4.53 -18.29 -15.05
C LEU A 109 -3.25 -17.98 -14.25
N ALA A 110 -2.17 -17.68 -14.96
CA ALA A 110 -0.91 -17.32 -14.32
C ALA A 110 -1.07 -16.02 -13.53
N PRO A 111 -0.67 -15.96 -12.24
CA PRO A 111 -0.80 -14.78 -11.39
C PRO A 111 -0.24 -13.51 -12.02
N PHE A 112 0.94 -13.62 -12.62
CA PHE A 112 1.60 -12.50 -13.31
C PHE A 112 0.73 -11.89 -14.40
N ILE A 113 0.12 -12.72 -15.28
CA ILE A 113 -0.70 -12.23 -16.41
C ILE A 113 -1.95 -11.53 -15.90
N VAL A 114 -2.65 -12.13 -14.92
CA VAL A 114 -3.88 -11.57 -14.37
C VAL A 114 -3.61 -10.23 -13.69
N THR A 115 -2.62 -10.17 -12.82
CA THR A 115 -2.34 -8.96 -12.03
C THR A 115 -1.70 -7.85 -12.87
N LEU A 116 -0.93 -8.21 -13.91
CA LEU A 116 -0.44 -7.26 -14.92
C LEU A 116 -1.61 -6.64 -15.70
N GLY A 117 -2.56 -7.47 -16.15
CA GLY A 117 -3.77 -6.98 -16.82
C GLY A 117 -4.58 -6.04 -15.92
N THR A 118 -4.78 -6.43 -14.66
CA THR A 118 -5.48 -5.59 -13.67
C THR A 118 -4.72 -4.29 -13.37
N MET A 119 -3.38 -4.32 -13.37
CA MET A 119 -2.55 -3.13 -13.22
C MET A 119 -2.85 -2.10 -14.32
N TYR A 120 -2.88 -2.52 -15.59
CA TYR A 120 -3.20 -1.62 -16.69
C TYR A 120 -4.66 -1.14 -16.66
N ILE A 121 -5.61 -2.02 -16.32
CA ILE A 121 -7.02 -1.63 -16.16
C ILE A 121 -7.16 -0.60 -15.03
N GLY A 122 -6.57 -0.85 -13.87
CA GLY A 122 -6.61 0.06 -12.73
C GLY A 122 -6.00 1.43 -13.06
N ARG A 123 -4.85 1.45 -13.75
CA ARG A 123 -4.20 2.68 -14.19
C ARG A 123 -5.04 3.43 -15.24
N GLY A 124 -5.65 2.70 -16.17
CA GLY A 124 -6.58 3.26 -17.17
C GLY A 124 -7.80 3.91 -16.52
N LEU A 125 -8.45 3.20 -15.58
CA LEU A 125 -9.61 3.72 -14.85
C LEU A 125 -9.26 4.95 -13.99
N ALA A 126 -8.07 4.96 -13.37
CA ALA A 126 -7.58 6.12 -12.62
C ALA A 126 -7.46 7.36 -13.52
N ASN A 127 -6.93 7.21 -14.74
CA ASN A 127 -6.85 8.30 -15.72
C ASN A 127 -8.23 8.73 -16.23
N ILE A 128 -9.12 7.78 -16.53
CA ILE A 128 -10.49 8.08 -17.01
C ILE A 128 -11.26 8.90 -15.97
N ARG A 129 -11.06 8.64 -14.67
CA ARG A 129 -11.79 9.31 -13.58
C ARG A 129 -11.63 10.83 -13.60
N SER A 130 -10.53 11.36 -14.09
CA SER A 130 -10.25 12.81 -14.10
C SER A 130 -9.82 13.35 -15.47
N GLY A 131 -9.86 12.52 -16.53
CA GLY A 131 -9.29 12.89 -17.83
C GLY A 131 -7.77 13.09 -17.78
N GLY A 132 -7.07 12.37 -16.90
CA GLY A 132 -5.61 12.47 -16.71
C GLY A 132 -5.17 13.60 -15.79
N ASN A 133 -6.08 14.39 -15.25
CA ASN A 133 -5.76 15.49 -14.35
C ASN A 133 -5.60 15.02 -12.90
N THR A 134 -4.96 15.86 -12.10
CA THR A 134 -4.79 15.66 -10.64
C THR A 134 -5.90 16.36 -9.89
N PHE A 135 -6.53 15.69 -8.94
CA PHE A 135 -7.35 16.36 -7.93
C PHE A 135 -6.41 16.96 -6.89
N SER A 136 -6.31 18.29 -6.85
CA SER A 136 -5.44 19.02 -5.92
C SER A 136 -6.23 19.61 -4.76
N SER A 137 -5.54 19.82 -3.62
CA SER A 137 -6.15 20.46 -2.44
C SER A 137 -7.40 19.74 -1.91
N ILE A 138 -7.32 18.43 -1.73
CA ILE A 138 -8.42 17.57 -1.28
C ILE A 138 -8.65 17.77 0.24
N LYS A 139 -9.19 18.93 0.63
CA LYS A 139 -9.49 19.22 2.05
C LYS A 139 -10.93 18.93 2.42
N GLY A 140 -11.82 18.87 1.43
CA GLY A 140 -13.27 18.81 1.64
C GLY A 140 -13.85 20.17 2.05
N GLN A 141 -15.16 20.19 2.26
CA GLN A 141 -15.93 21.36 2.69
C GLN A 141 -16.80 20.99 3.89
N GLU A 142 -16.76 21.80 4.95
CA GLU A 142 -17.58 21.54 6.15
C GLU A 142 -19.07 21.51 5.84
N ALA A 143 -19.53 22.40 4.97
CA ALA A 143 -20.93 22.48 4.53
C ALA A 143 -21.42 21.17 3.85
N LEU A 144 -20.52 20.38 3.28
CA LEU A 144 -20.82 19.10 2.60
C LEU A 144 -20.54 17.89 3.49
N GLY A 145 -19.99 18.08 4.69
CA GLY A 145 -19.66 17.03 5.64
C GLY A 145 -18.56 16.06 5.16
N ASN A 146 -17.75 16.46 4.16
CA ASN A 146 -16.73 15.63 3.53
C ASN A 146 -15.28 16.00 3.92
N VAL A 147 -15.12 16.68 5.07
CA VAL A 147 -13.83 17.00 5.67
C VAL A 147 -13.26 15.80 6.46
N GLY A 148 -11.95 15.79 6.67
CA GLY A 148 -11.30 14.86 7.59
C GLY A 148 -10.33 13.87 6.95
N ILE A 149 -10.11 13.89 5.62
CA ILE A 149 -9.13 13.00 4.98
C ILE A 149 -7.71 13.21 5.53
N MET A 150 -7.39 14.43 5.94
CA MET A 150 -6.10 14.78 6.52
C MET A 150 -5.80 14.05 7.85
N GLN A 151 -6.81 13.43 8.47
CA GLN A 151 -6.61 12.60 9.67
C GLN A 151 -5.71 11.39 9.37
N PHE A 152 -5.70 10.87 8.14
CA PHE A 152 -4.80 9.78 7.73
C PHE A 152 -3.33 10.22 7.65
N ASP A 153 -3.05 11.53 7.56
CA ASP A 153 -1.70 12.11 7.63
C ASP A 153 -1.40 12.76 8.99
N SER A 154 -2.30 12.64 9.97
CA SER A 154 -2.13 13.21 11.30
C SER A 154 -1.02 12.52 12.08
N ARG A 155 -0.56 13.19 13.13
CA ARG A 155 0.44 12.67 14.07
C ARG A 155 -0.18 12.60 15.45
N VAL A 156 0.18 11.54 16.19
CA VAL A 156 -0.28 11.32 17.57
C VAL A 156 0.90 11.32 18.53
N PHE A 157 0.63 11.51 19.80
CA PHE A 157 1.65 11.59 20.87
C PHE A 157 2.67 12.73 20.67
N ALA A 158 2.24 13.88 20.15
CA ALA A 158 3.06 15.08 20.09
C ALA A 158 3.17 15.71 21.50
N VAL A 159 4.35 15.67 22.11
CA VAL A 159 4.61 16.18 23.48
C VAL A 159 5.99 16.83 23.56
N GLY A 160 6.11 17.97 24.23
CA GLY A 160 7.40 18.53 24.66
C GLY A 160 8.40 18.82 23.53
N GLY A 161 7.93 19.25 22.34
CA GLY A 161 8.78 19.54 21.18
C GLY A 161 9.02 18.33 20.27
N PHE A 162 8.58 17.12 20.64
CA PHE A 162 8.51 15.97 19.74
C PHE A 162 7.28 16.08 18.82
N PRO A 163 7.46 16.02 17.48
CA PRO A 163 6.38 16.29 16.52
C PRO A 163 5.33 15.18 16.40
N GLY A 164 5.43 14.12 17.21
CA GLY A 164 4.52 12.98 17.20
C GLY A 164 4.87 11.91 16.16
N ILE A 165 4.19 10.77 16.28
CA ILE A 165 4.35 9.60 15.39
C ILE A 165 3.27 9.68 14.30
N PRO A 166 3.60 9.50 13.00
CA PRO A 166 2.62 9.44 11.93
C PRO A 166 1.61 8.31 12.18
N ILE A 167 0.32 8.59 12.01
CA ILE A 167 -0.73 7.59 12.20
C ILE A 167 -0.56 6.40 11.25
N ALA A 168 -0.04 6.63 10.06
CA ALA A 168 0.29 5.59 9.09
C ALA A 168 1.26 4.54 9.64
N ALA A 169 2.27 4.97 10.43
CA ALA A 169 3.24 4.06 11.06
C ALA A 169 2.58 3.21 12.14
N ILE A 170 1.67 3.79 12.91
CA ILE A 170 0.92 3.07 13.95
C ILE A 170 -0.01 2.03 13.31
N LEU A 171 -0.74 2.44 12.27
CA LEU A 171 -1.63 1.53 11.51
C LEU A 171 -0.84 0.39 10.87
N PHE A 172 0.35 0.67 10.34
CA PHE A 172 1.24 -0.36 9.81
C PHE A 172 1.64 -1.38 10.89
N LEU A 173 2.06 -0.91 12.06
CA LEU A 173 2.46 -1.80 13.16
C LEU A 173 1.30 -2.64 13.67
N ILE A 174 0.11 -2.06 13.82
CA ILE A 174 -1.10 -2.80 14.22
C ILE A 174 -1.41 -3.88 13.19
N LEU A 175 -1.40 -3.53 11.89
CA LEU A 175 -1.67 -4.47 10.82
C LEU A 175 -0.60 -5.56 10.77
N ALA A 176 0.68 -5.23 10.98
CA ALA A 176 1.78 -6.19 11.04
C ALA A 176 1.60 -7.20 12.18
N VAL A 177 1.21 -6.74 13.37
CA VAL A 177 0.94 -7.63 14.52
C VAL A 177 -0.22 -8.57 14.24
N ILE A 178 -1.34 -8.03 13.72
CA ILE A 178 -2.51 -8.84 13.34
C ILE A 178 -2.13 -9.87 12.27
N ALA A 179 -1.45 -9.43 11.21
CA ALA A 179 -1.02 -10.31 10.13
C ALA A 179 -0.03 -11.37 10.61
N ALA A 180 0.94 -11.02 11.45
CA ALA A 180 1.88 -11.99 12.02
C ALA A 180 1.17 -13.04 12.89
N PHE A 181 0.18 -12.61 13.68
CA PHE A 181 -0.64 -13.52 14.48
C PHE A 181 -1.44 -14.46 13.57
N VAL A 182 -2.12 -13.90 12.56
CA VAL A 182 -2.91 -14.69 11.59
C VAL A 182 -2.03 -15.72 10.88
N LEU A 183 -0.84 -15.33 10.41
CA LEU A 183 0.07 -16.23 9.70
C LEU A 183 0.61 -17.34 10.58
N LYS A 184 0.99 -17.04 11.85
CA LYS A 184 1.66 -18.00 12.74
C LYS A 184 0.73 -18.81 13.61
N LYS A 185 -0.46 -18.30 13.95
CA LYS A 185 -1.30 -18.86 15.03
C LYS A 185 -2.68 -19.32 14.57
N THR A 186 -3.03 -19.12 13.28
CA THR A 186 -4.35 -19.52 12.79
C THR A 186 -4.28 -20.63 11.75
N PRO A 187 -5.35 -21.44 11.58
CA PRO A 187 -5.43 -22.44 10.51
C PRO A 187 -5.27 -21.84 9.11
N PHE A 188 -5.69 -20.58 8.93
CA PHE A 188 -5.53 -19.86 7.67
C PHE A 188 -4.06 -19.71 7.28
N GLY A 189 -3.20 -19.31 8.22
CA GLY A 189 -1.75 -19.22 7.99
C GLY A 189 -1.12 -20.56 7.64
N TRP A 190 -1.49 -21.63 8.36
CA TRP A 190 -1.02 -22.97 8.06
C TRP A 190 -1.43 -23.44 6.66
N HIS A 191 -2.67 -23.14 6.24
CA HIS A 191 -3.14 -23.45 4.89
C HIS A 191 -2.36 -22.70 3.80
N ILE A 192 -2.03 -21.41 4.04
CA ILE A 192 -1.23 -20.61 3.12
C ILE A 192 0.15 -21.23 2.92
N LEU A 193 0.84 -21.60 4.00
CA LEU A 193 2.16 -22.22 3.97
C LEU A 193 2.10 -23.59 3.26
N ALA A 194 1.07 -24.41 3.55
CA ALA A 194 0.87 -25.71 2.93
C ALA A 194 0.63 -25.59 1.42
N ILE A 195 -0.20 -24.65 0.97
CA ILE A 195 -0.47 -24.41 -0.45
C ILE A 195 0.81 -23.98 -1.18
N GLY A 196 1.58 -23.07 -0.57
CA GLY A 196 2.84 -22.62 -1.16
C GLY A 196 3.91 -23.70 -1.23
N GLY A 197 3.95 -24.61 -0.25
CA GLY A 197 4.89 -25.73 -0.25
C GLY A 197 4.56 -26.79 -1.30
N ASN A 198 3.30 -27.24 -1.36
CA ASN A 198 2.81 -28.17 -2.38
C ASN A 198 1.28 -28.07 -2.50
N GLU A 199 0.80 -27.33 -3.49
CA GLU A 199 -0.63 -27.13 -3.70
C GLU A 199 -1.40 -28.43 -3.95
N LYS A 200 -0.80 -29.38 -4.70
CA LYS A 200 -1.45 -30.68 -5.00
C LYS A 200 -1.64 -31.49 -3.71
N ALA A 201 -0.61 -31.59 -2.88
CA ALA A 201 -0.69 -32.27 -1.59
C ALA A 201 -1.67 -31.60 -0.65
N ALA A 202 -1.68 -30.26 -0.58
CA ALA A 202 -2.61 -29.48 0.23
C ALA A 202 -4.08 -29.77 -0.17
N ARG A 203 -4.37 -29.82 -1.48
CA ARG A 203 -5.70 -30.17 -2.00
C ARG A 203 -6.11 -31.59 -1.64
N LEU A 204 -5.20 -32.55 -1.75
CA LEU A 204 -5.44 -33.94 -1.36
C LEU A 204 -5.71 -34.10 0.15
N SER A 205 -5.11 -33.24 0.96
CA SER A 205 -5.36 -33.16 2.41
C SER A 205 -6.66 -32.42 2.78
N GLY A 206 -7.50 -32.05 1.79
CA GLY A 206 -8.80 -31.41 2.00
C GLY A 206 -8.76 -29.88 2.10
N ILE A 207 -7.61 -29.23 1.90
CA ILE A 207 -7.51 -27.76 1.92
C ILE A 207 -8.17 -27.19 0.67
N LYS A 208 -9.09 -26.24 0.86
CA LYS A 208 -9.78 -25.54 -0.23
C LYS A 208 -8.88 -24.42 -0.80
N ALA A 209 -7.82 -24.82 -1.55
CA ALA A 209 -6.80 -23.92 -2.05
C ALA A 209 -7.36 -22.72 -2.82
N ASP A 210 -8.42 -22.89 -3.61
CA ASP A 210 -9.03 -21.83 -4.39
C ASP A 210 -9.61 -20.71 -3.49
N LYS A 211 -10.30 -21.09 -2.41
CA LYS A 211 -10.82 -20.12 -1.45
C LYS A 211 -9.71 -19.36 -0.75
N ILE A 212 -8.66 -20.05 -0.34
CA ILE A 212 -7.50 -19.46 0.33
C ILE A 212 -6.81 -18.45 -0.59
N LYS A 213 -6.56 -18.81 -1.85
CA LYS A 213 -5.96 -17.90 -2.83
C LYS A 213 -6.82 -16.65 -3.05
N ILE A 214 -8.13 -16.79 -3.20
CA ILE A 214 -9.03 -15.62 -3.33
C ILE A 214 -8.91 -14.70 -2.11
N ILE A 215 -8.92 -15.25 -0.89
CA ILE A 215 -8.79 -14.45 0.34
C ILE A 215 -7.45 -13.74 0.41
N VAL A 216 -6.37 -14.39 -0.01
CA VAL A 216 -5.02 -13.82 -0.03
C VAL A 216 -4.94 -12.59 -0.95
N TYR A 217 -5.48 -12.69 -2.18
CA TYR A 217 -5.54 -11.54 -3.09
C TYR A 217 -6.50 -10.45 -2.59
N MET A 218 -7.57 -10.83 -1.90
CA MET A 218 -8.48 -9.90 -1.25
C MET A 218 -7.77 -9.07 -0.16
N ILE A 219 -6.90 -9.71 0.64
CA ILE A 219 -6.06 -9.04 1.63
C ILE A 219 -5.07 -8.08 0.95
N SER A 220 -4.46 -8.49 -0.17
CA SER A 220 -3.58 -7.64 -0.97
C SER A 220 -4.30 -6.39 -1.47
N GLY A 221 -5.48 -6.54 -2.06
CA GLY A 221 -6.33 -5.43 -2.50
C GLY A 221 -6.78 -4.51 -1.36
N PHE A 222 -7.12 -5.06 -0.19
CA PHE A 222 -7.41 -4.29 1.02
C PHE A 222 -6.22 -3.44 1.44
N CYS A 223 -5.02 -4.01 1.51
CA CYS A 223 -3.79 -3.29 1.86
C CYS A 223 -3.50 -2.16 0.86
N ALA A 224 -3.68 -2.42 -0.44
CA ALA A 224 -3.48 -1.43 -1.49
C ALA A 224 -4.48 -0.26 -1.38
N ALA A 225 -5.75 -0.55 -1.11
CA ALA A 225 -6.77 0.49 -0.91
C ALA A 225 -6.47 1.36 0.31
N TRP A 226 -6.04 0.74 1.40
CA TRP A 226 -5.68 1.46 2.62
C TRP A 226 -4.50 2.41 2.40
N VAL A 227 -3.46 1.94 1.69
CA VAL A 227 -2.32 2.77 1.31
C VAL A 227 -2.73 3.89 0.36
N GLY A 228 -3.68 3.64 -0.56
CA GLY A 228 -4.26 4.67 -1.43
C GLY A 228 -4.87 5.83 -0.65
N MET A 229 -5.63 5.56 0.41
CA MET A 229 -6.19 6.58 1.29
C MET A 229 -5.10 7.36 2.04
N ILE A 230 -4.11 6.66 2.62
CA ILE A 230 -2.99 7.29 3.32
C ILE A 230 -2.20 8.20 2.38
N ASN A 231 -1.88 7.72 1.18
CA ASN A 231 -1.11 8.48 0.18
C ASN A 231 -1.85 9.74 -0.27
N THR A 232 -3.16 9.63 -0.53
CA THR A 232 -4.01 10.75 -0.92
C THR A 232 -4.07 11.83 0.17
N ALA A 233 -4.16 11.42 1.44
CA ALA A 233 -4.09 12.35 2.57
C ALA A 233 -2.73 13.02 2.68
N GLN A 234 -1.65 12.25 2.59
CA GLN A 234 -0.27 12.74 2.71
C GLN A 234 0.08 13.78 1.65
N LEU A 235 -0.35 13.56 0.41
CA LEU A 235 -0.14 14.49 -0.70
C LEU A 235 -1.14 15.65 -0.71
N SER A 236 -2.24 15.56 0.05
CA SER A 236 -3.41 16.44 -0.09
C SER A 236 -3.90 16.52 -1.54
N ALA A 237 -3.64 15.50 -2.33
CA ALA A 237 -3.91 15.43 -3.75
C ALA A 237 -4.07 13.98 -4.19
N ALA A 238 -4.82 13.75 -5.27
CA ALA A 238 -4.89 12.46 -5.93
C ALA A 238 -4.36 12.58 -7.35
N HIS A 239 -3.36 11.77 -7.68
CA HIS A 239 -2.73 11.74 -8.98
C HIS A 239 -2.91 10.35 -9.62
N PRO A 240 -3.26 10.26 -10.93
CA PRO A 240 -3.48 8.96 -11.57
C PRO A 240 -2.26 8.03 -11.56
N ALA A 241 -1.04 8.60 -11.58
CA ALA A 241 0.21 7.85 -11.50
C ALA A 241 0.68 7.55 -10.07
N SER A 242 -0.10 7.90 -9.03
CA SER A 242 0.25 7.53 -7.65
C SER A 242 0.44 6.02 -7.54
N GLY A 243 1.44 5.60 -6.76
CA GLY A 243 1.77 4.19 -6.57
C GLY A 243 2.46 3.52 -7.76
N ASP A 244 2.95 4.28 -8.78
CA ASP A 244 3.71 3.70 -9.87
C ASP A 244 5.04 3.11 -9.37
N GLY A 245 5.29 1.81 -9.68
CA GLY A 245 6.47 1.08 -9.22
C GLY A 245 6.45 0.66 -7.74
N TRP A 246 5.37 0.94 -7.00
CA TRP A 246 5.27 0.54 -5.59
C TRP A 246 5.07 -0.96 -5.41
N GLU A 247 4.53 -1.65 -6.42
CA GLU A 247 4.50 -3.11 -6.47
C GLU A 247 5.90 -3.71 -6.36
N MET A 248 6.89 -3.12 -7.03
CA MET A 248 8.29 -3.56 -6.95
C MET A 248 8.89 -3.33 -5.56
N ASN A 249 8.58 -2.20 -4.92
CA ASN A 249 9.02 -1.93 -3.55
C ASN A 249 8.40 -2.92 -2.55
N ALA A 250 7.12 -3.27 -2.73
CA ALA A 250 6.44 -4.26 -1.90
C ALA A 250 7.04 -5.66 -2.06
N ILE A 251 7.32 -6.08 -3.31
CA ILE A 251 8.00 -7.35 -3.59
C ILE A 251 9.39 -7.35 -2.96
N ALA A 252 10.18 -6.29 -3.20
CA ALA A 252 11.53 -6.16 -2.65
C ALA A 252 11.53 -6.23 -1.12
N ALA A 253 10.62 -5.52 -0.45
CA ALA A 253 10.48 -5.56 1.00
C ALA A 253 10.19 -6.98 1.51
N THR A 254 9.32 -7.70 0.80
CA THR A 254 8.90 -9.05 1.15
C THR A 254 10.03 -10.06 0.97
N VAL A 255 10.75 -9.98 -0.14
CA VAL A 255 11.84 -10.91 -0.49
C VAL A 255 13.08 -10.64 0.34
N LEU A 256 13.48 -9.37 0.52
CA LEU A 256 14.54 -8.96 1.47
C LEU A 256 14.21 -9.41 2.89
N GLY A 257 12.93 -9.43 3.24
CA GLY A 257 12.45 -9.96 4.50
C GLY A 257 12.50 -11.48 4.64
N GLY A 258 13.04 -12.20 3.62
CA GLY A 258 13.24 -13.64 3.66
C GLY A 258 12.03 -14.48 3.25
N THR A 259 11.03 -13.88 2.57
CA THR A 259 9.93 -14.64 1.99
C THR A 259 10.37 -15.28 0.68
N SER A 260 10.17 -16.58 0.54
CA SER A 260 10.57 -17.35 -0.65
C SER A 260 9.67 -17.05 -1.84
N MET A 261 10.26 -16.65 -2.95
CA MET A 261 9.56 -16.46 -4.23
C MET A 261 8.96 -17.76 -4.78
N SER A 262 9.51 -18.93 -4.39
CA SER A 262 8.96 -20.23 -4.76
C SER A 262 7.73 -20.59 -3.93
N GLY A 263 7.36 -19.78 -2.93
CA GLY A 263 6.27 -20.04 -2.00
C GLY A 263 6.67 -20.94 -0.82
N GLY A 264 5.71 -21.22 0.04
CA GLY A 264 5.81 -22.14 1.17
C GLY A 264 6.53 -21.63 2.41
N SER A 265 7.24 -20.52 2.36
CA SER A 265 7.92 -19.93 3.50
C SER A 265 7.94 -18.39 3.45
N GLY A 266 7.82 -17.76 4.61
CA GLY A 266 7.85 -16.31 4.76
C GLY A 266 7.38 -15.88 6.14
N THR A 267 7.72 -14.64 6.52
CA THR A 267 7.32 -14.05 7.81
C THR A 267 6.96 -12.59 7.66
N ILE A 268 5.93 -12.16 8.39
CA ILE A 268 5.54 -10.74 8.43
C ILE A 268 6.61 -9.88 9.11
N ILE A 269 7.30 -10.42 10.13
CA ILE A 269 8.39 -9.70 10.80
C ILE A 269 9.52 -9.41 9.81
N GLY A 270 9.88 -10.40 8.99
CA GLY A 270 10.84 -10.21 7.91
C GLY A 270 10.42 -9.11 6.95
N THR A 271 9.15 -9.11 6.51
CA THR A 271 8.60 -8.06 5.63
C THR A 271 8.67 -6.67 6.28
N VAL A 272 8.41 -6.55 7.59
CA VAL A 272 8.56 -5.28 8.32
C VAL A 272 10.00 -4.77 8.25
N VAL A 273 10.98 -5.64 8.49
CA VAL A 273 12.41 -5.29 8.37
C VAL A 273 12.76 -4.93 6.93
N GLY A 274 12.29 -5.71 5.95
CA GLY A 274 12.52 -5.44 4.53
C GLY A 274 11.90 -4.11 4.07
N ALA A 275 10.70 -3.79 4.55
CA ALA A 275 10.06 -2.50 4.26
C ALA A 275 10.85 -1.31 4.83
N PHE A 276 11.41 -1.48 6.03
CA PHE A 276 12.29 -0.49 6.62
C PHE A 276 13.55 -0.28 5.78
N VAL A 277 14.20 -1.36 5.34
CA VAL A 277 15.40 -1.29 4.49
C VAL A 277 15.08 -0.58 3.17
N ILE A 278 14.02 -0.98 2.47
CA ILE A 278 13.61 -0.36 1.20
C ILE A 278 13.24 1.12 1.39
N GLY A 279 12.51 1.46 2.45
CA GLY A 279 12.16 2.85 2.76
C GLY A 279 13.39 3.72 3.00
N VAL A 280 14.33 3.24 3.82
CA VAL A 280 15.59 3.96 4.09
C VAL A 280 16.43 4.12 2.84
N ILE A 281 16.53 3.10 1.98
CA ILE A 281 17.26 3.19 0.71
C ILE A 281 16.62 4.23 -0.20
N ASN A 282 15.30 4.18 -0.42
CA ASN A 282 14.61 5.11 -1.31
C ASN A 282 14.71 6.57 -0.82
N ASP A 283 14.44 6.79 0.45
CA ASP A 283 14.48 8.14 1.02
C ASP A 283 15.94 8.64 1.15
N GLY A 284 16.87 7.76 1.50
CA GLY A 284 18.29 8.06 1.53
C GLY A 284 18.82 8.50 0.17
N MET A 285 18.46 7.80 -0.92
CA MET A 285 18.82 8.21 -2.28
C MET A 285 18.23 9.60 -2.62
N THR A 286 16.98 9.85 -2.22
CA THR A 286 16.33 11.15 -2.44
C THR A 286 17.02 12.26 -1.66
N MET A 287 17.40 12.02 -0.41
CA MET A 287 18.12 12.98 0.43
C MET A 287 19.56 13.25 -0.09
N CYS A 288 20.18 12.27 -0.71
CA CYS A 288 21.48 12.43 -1.39
C CYS A 288 21.38 13.12 -2.76
N GLY A 289 20.18 13.53 -3.19
CA GLY A 289 19.97 14.21 -4.47
C GLY A 289 20.07 13.28 -5.68
N VAL A 290 19.97 11.96 -5.50
CA VAL A 290 19.97 10.99 -6.60
C VAL A 290 18.70 11.17 -7.41
N SER A 291 18.82 11.39 -8.73
CA SER A 291 17.66 11.58 -9.58
C SER A 291 16.74 10.34 -9.61
N GLU A 292 15.46 10.56 -9.82
CA GLU A 292 14.42 9.49 -9.87
C GLU A 292 14.76 8.40 -10.91
N PHE A 293 15.42 8.79 -11.99
CA PHE A 293 15.84 7.86 -13.05
C PHE A 293 16.92 6.89 -12.53
N TRP A 294 17.92 7.39 -11.83
CA TRP A 294 18.96 6.55 -11.22
C TRP A 294 18.41 5.69 -10.09
N GLN A 295 17.44 6.20 -9.31
CA GLN A 295 16.77 5.40 -8.30
C GLN A 295 16.04 4.18 -8.91
N LYS A 296 15.42 4.31 -10.10
CA LYS A 296 14.80 3.18 -10.82
C LYS A 296 15.85 2.15 -11.25
N VAL A 297 17.03 2.59 -11.72
CA VAL A 297 18.15 1.70 -12.09
C VAL A 297 18.66 0.92 -10.87
N ILE A 298 18.91 1.63 -9.77
CA ILE A 298 19.43 1.03 -8.53
C ILE A 298 18.45 0.01 -7.97
N ARG A 299 17.13 0.34 -7.95
CA ARG A 299 16.08 -0.59 -7.54
C ARG A 299 16.05 -1.86 -8.38
N GLY A 300 16.21 -1.72 -9.70
CA GLY A 300 16.30 -2.88 -10.61
C GLY A 300 17.51 -3.76 -10.32
N LEU A 301 18.67 -3.15 -10.06
CA LEU A 301 19.89 -3.89 -9.68
C LEU A 301 19.74 -4.61 -8.34
N VAL A 302 19.17 -3.94 -7.32
CA VAL A 302 18.90 -4.55 -6.01
C VAL A 302 17.99 -5.76 -6.16
N LEU A 303 16.89 -5.65 -6.91
CA LEU A 303 15.98 -6.76 -7.17
C LEU A 303 16.64 -7.91 -7.92
N SER A 304 17.52 -7.60 -8.89
CA SER A 304 18.27 -8.63 -9.63
C SER A 304 19.27 -9.38 -8.75
N LEU A 305 19.93 -8.68 -7.82
CA LEU A 305 20.91 -9.28 -6.90
C LEU A 305 20.27 -10.15 -5.82
N ILE A 306 19.01 -9.88 -5.46
CA ILE A 306 18.26 -10.70 -4.48
C ILE A 306 17.95 -12.10 -5.04
N HIS A 307 18.03 -12.28 -6.36
CA HIS A 307 17.73 -13.57 -7.03
C HIS A 307 18.99 -14.48 -7.17
N ILE A 308 20.16 -13.99 -6.79
CA ILE A 308 21.40 -14.76 -6.78
C ILE A 308 21.67 -15.29 -5.38
#